data_1c30d69622649037aed35955e17882c4
#
_entry.id   1c30d69622649037aed35955e17882c4
#
_cell.length_a   1.000
_cell.length_b   1.000
_cell.length_c   1.000
_cell.angle_alpha   90.00
_cell.angle_beta   90.00
_cell.angle_gamma   90.00
#
_symmetry.space_group_name_H-M   'P 1'
#
loop_
_entity.id
_entity.type
_entity.pdbx_description
1 polymer ?
#
loop_
_entity_poly.entity_id
_entity_poly.type
_entity_poly.pdbx_seq_one_letter_code
_entity_poly.pdbx_strand_id
1 'polypeptide(L)'
;DSRNGYSPKTVTSSMGSIDLDIPRDRKGDFEPQIVKKNQTDISNIEDQVLSMYAKGMTTRDISAHLKDVYGVDASAEMISHMTDRILPIAKEWQNRPLERKYAIVFMDAVHFHVREDNRTVKKAVHVAIGVKLNGKREVLGMWVGGNESAKYWLSVLNEIKNRGVEDIMIVSVDGLTGFGDAIHAVFPQAEIQRCIVHQIRYSTKFISYKDLKPFMADLKLVYKADTEDLALTALEDLEEKWGKKYPASIGSWRNNWTQLSTYFKYPSEIRKLIYTTNSIENFNRQLRKVTKSKTIFPTDDALFKMLYLAMMDATKKWTGKAWDWGLTLDQLCIYFGDRIQPEDID
;
A
#
# COMPACT_ATOMS: atom_id res chain seq x y z
N ASP A 1 -41.89 -5.53 -28.43
CA ASP A 1 -40.97 -6.14 -29.39
C ASP A 1 -40.15 -7.21 -28.70
N SER A 2 -39.90 -8.34 -29.33
CA SER A 2 -39.19 -9.45 -28.67
C SER A 2 -37.76 -9.49 -29.12
N ARG A 3 -36.83 -9.74 -28.18
CA ARG A 3 -35.39 -9.94 -28.40
C ARG A 3 -35.14 -11.04 -29.44
N ASN A 4 -34.26 -10.78 -30.40
CA ASN A 4 -33.93 -11.70 -31.51
C ASN A 4 -32.44 -11.98 -31.61
N GLY A 5 -31.81 -12.44 -30.50
CA GLY A 5 -30.42 -12.80 -30.45
C GLY A 5 -29.46 -11.60 -30.41
N TYR A 6 -28.21 -11.81 -30.85
CA TYR A 6 -27.13 -10.84 -30.81
C TYR A 6 -26.48 -10.71 -32.20
N SER A 7 -25.89 -9.56 -32.47
CA SER A 7 -24.99 -9.33 -33.60
C SER A 7 -23.58 -9.09 -33.08
N PRO A 8 -22.58 -9.87 -33.53
CA PRO A 8 -21.19 -9.58 -33.20
C PRO A 8 -20.75 -8.26 -33.84
N LYS A 9 -20.04 -7.45 -33.08
CA LYS A 9 -19.52 -6.16 -33.49
C LYS A 9 -18.13 -5.95 -32.91
N THR A 10 -17.14 -5.80 -33.77
CA THR A 10 -15.80 -5.38 -33.36
C THR A 10 -15.77 -3.86 -33.16
N VAL A 11 -15.34 -3.41 -32.00
CA VAL A 11 -15.19 -1.99 -31.65
C VAL A 11 -13.76 -1.71 -31.25
N THR A 12 -13.32 -0.49 -31.53
CA THR A 12 -11.99 -0.02 -31.14
C THR A 12 -12.06 0.70 -29.79
N SER A 13 -11.13 0.39 -28.92
CA SER A 13 -10.93 1.05 -27.64
C SER A 13 -9.62 1.82 -27.62
N SER A 14 -9.37 2.58 -26.57
CA SER A 14 -8.07 3.25 -26.34
C SER A 14 -6.89 2.26 -26.27
N MET A 15 -7.19 0.96 -26.07
CA MET A 15 -6.21 -0.10 -25.84
C MET A 15 -6.30 -1.25 -26.86
N GLY A 16 -7.03 -1.08 -27.98
CA GLY A 16 -7.14 -2.06 -29.09
C GLY A 16 -8.57 -2.49 -29.41
N SER A 17 -8.74 -3.50 -30.25
CA SER A 17 -10.05 -3.98 -30.72
C SER A 17 -10.69 -4.98 -29.75
N ILE A 18 -12.01 -4.90 -29.58
CA ILE A 18 -12.83 -5.78 -28.72
C ILE A 18 -14.05 -6.23 -29.50
N ASP A 19 -14.40 -7.51 -29.38
CA ASP A 19 -15.62 -8.05 -29.94
C ASP A 19 -16.75 -7.99 -28.92
N LEU A 20 -17.86 -7.38 -29.31
CA LEU A 20 -19.08 -7.21 -28.51
C LEU A 20 -20.26 -7.93 -29.16
N ASP A 21 -21.08 -8.57 -28.34
CA ASP A 21 -22.37 -9.09 -28.75
C ASP A 21 -23.47 -8.05 -28.48
N ILE A 22 -23.91 -7.37 -29.53
CA ILE A 22 -24.93 -6.32 -29.43
C ILE A 22 -26.33 -6.95 -29.55
N PRO A 23 -27.23 -6.75 -28.57
CA PRO A 23 -28.60 -7.25 -28.65
C PRO A 23 -29.31 -6.65 -29.85
N ARG A 24 -30.16 -7.45 -30.51
CA ARG A 24 -31.04 -6.97 -31.58
C ARG A 24 -32.46 -7.46 -31.39
N ASP A 25 -33.41 -6.70 -31.92
CA ASP A 25 -34.82 -7.07 -32.02
C ASP A 25 -35.17 -7.57 -33.43
N ARG A 26 -36.38 -8.08 -33.61
CA ARG A 26 -36.87 -8.60 -34.92
C ARG A 26 -37.14 -7.50 -35.91
N LYS A 27 -37.51 -6.32 -35.47
CA LYS A 27 -37.91 -5.19 -36.35
C LYS A 27 -36.76 -4.25 -36.65
N GLY A 28 -35.65 -4.35 -35.92
CA GLY A 28 -34.46 -3.53 -36.11
C GLY A 28 -34.62 -2.11 -35.56
N ASP A 29 -35.64 -1.84 -34.77
CA ASP A 29 -35.94 -0.52 -34.18
C ASP A 29 -35.18 -0.26 -32.88
N PHE A 30 -34.60 -1.31 -32.30
CA PHE A 30 -33.80 -1.19 -31.07
C PHE A 30 -32.51 -0.43 -31.34
N GLU A 31 -32.35 0.72 -30.73
CA GLU A 31 -31.09 1.48 -30.70
C GLU A 31 -30.34 1.23 -29.39
N PRO A 32 -29.16 0.53 -29.45
CA PRO A 32 -28.31 0.36 -28.29
C PRO A 32 -27.82 1.71 -27.79
N GLN A 33 -28.04 2.01 -26.51
CA GLN A 33 -27.77 3.32 -25.92
C GLN A 33 -26.29 3.66 -25.76
N ILE A 34 -25.42 2.63 -25.57
CA ILE A 34 -24.01 2.83 -25.25
C ILE A 34 -23.09 2.61 -26.45
N VAL A 35 -23.33 1.54 -27.20
CA VAL A 35 -22.65 1.34 -28.47
C VAL A 35 -23.67 1.50 -29.57
N LYS A 36 -23.85 2.71 -30.06
CA LYS A 36 -24.78 3.01 -31.14
C LYS A 36 -24.46 2.15 -32.36
N LYS A 37 -25.47 1.91 -33.25
CA LYS A 37 -25.31 1.03 -34.42
C LYS A 37 -24.02 1.32 -35.22
N ASN A 38 -23.60 2.57 -35.31
CA ASN A 38 -22.43 3.02 -36.06
C ASN A 38 -21.21 3.40 -35.18
N GLN A 39 -21.28 3.24 -33.88
CA GLN A 39 -20.19 3.58 -32.98
C GLN A 39 -19.14 2.47 -32.99
N THR A 40 -17.92 2.77 -33.40
CA THR A 40 -16.79 1.86 -33.43
C THR A 40 -15.78 2.12 -32.29
N ASP A 41 -15.95 3.22 -31.54
CA ASP A 41 -15.06 3.60 -30.40
C ASP A 41 -15.83 3.47 -29.08
N ILE A 42 -15.29 2.66 -28.16
CA ILE A 42 -15.85 2.42 -26.82
C ILE A 42 -14.90 2.83 -25.69
N SER A 43 -13.91 3.66 -25.94
CA SER A 43 -12.94 4.11 -24.96
C SER A 43 -13.62 4.60 -23.66
N ASN A 44 -14.77 5.26 -23.78
CA ASN A 44 -15.58 5.71 -22.64
C ASN A 44 -16.14 4.57 -21.77
N ILE A 45 -16.45 3.41 -22.35
CA ILE A 45 -17.00 2.26 -21.60
C ILE A 45 -15.87 1.55 -20.87
N GLU A 46 -14.72 1.40 -21.50
CA GLU A 46 -13.54 0.83 -20.85
C GLU A 46 -13.11 1.65 -19.64
N ASP A 47 -13.05 2.97 -19.78
CA ASP A 47 -12.73 3.88 -18.67
C ASP A 47 -13.72 3.75 -17.52
N GLN A 48 -15.02 3.58 -17.83
CA GLN A 48 -16.05 3.33 -16.81
C GLN A 48 -15.88 1.96 -16.15
N VAL A 49 -15.62 0.90 -16.93
CA VAL A 49 -15.33 -0.45 -16.41
C VAL A 49 -14.13 -0.42 -15.47
N LEU A 50 -13.03 0.21 -15.90
CA LEU A 50 -11.82 0.35 -15.10
C LEU A 50 -12.09 1.16 -13.82
N SER A 51 -12.87 2.24 -13.92
CA SER A 51 -13.27 3.06 -12.76
C SER A 51 -14.10 2.26 -11.76
N MET A 52 -15.10 1.48 -12.23
CA MET A 52 -15.91 0.62 -11.36
C MET A 52 -15.07 -0.49 -10.73
N TYR A 53 -14.17 -1.11 -11.50
CA TYR A 53 -13.26 -2.12 -11.00
C TYR A 53 -12.31 -1.55 -9.95
N ALA A 54 -11.74 -0.37 -10.19
CA ALA A 54 -10.88 0.35 -9.22
C ALA A 54 -11.59 0.69 -7.91
N LYS A 55 -12.93 0.86 -7.94
CA LYS A 55 -13.77 1.07 -6.75
C LYS A 55 -14.16 -0.24 -6.03
N GLY A 56 -13.69 -1.39 -6.53
CA GLY A 56 -13.86 -2.68 -5.87
C GLY A 56 -15.05 -3.50 -6.36
N MET A 57 -15.75 -3.10 -7.43
CA MET A 57 -16.80 -3.93 -8.00
C MET A 57 -16.22 -5.20 -8.61
N THR A 58 -16.92 -6.33 -8.44
CA THR A 58 -16.54 -7.58 -9.10
C THR A 58 -16.87 -7.51 -10.59
N THR A 59 -16.22 -8.36 -11.41
CA THR A 59 -16.55 -8.43 -12.84
C THR A 59 -18.01 -8.78 -13.09
N ARG A 60 -18.65 -9.55 -12.20
CA ARG A 60 -20.08 -9.88 -12.24
C ARG A 60 -20.96 -8.68 -11.89
N ASP A 61 -20.58 -7.91 -10.85
CA ASP A 61 -21.32 -6.70 -10.48
C ASP A 61 -21.26 -5.65 -11.58
N ILE A 62 -20.08 -5.50 -12.23
CA ILE A 62 -19.89 -4.59 -13.37
C ILE A 62 -20.76 -5.06 -14.54
N SER A 63 -20.75 -6.35 -14.86
CA SER A 63 -21.60 -6.93 -15.89
C SER A 63 -23.09 -6.65 -15.62
N ALA A 64 -23.57 -6.91 -14.40
CA ALA A 64 -24.93 -6.62 -14.00
C ALA A 64 -25.25 -5.11 -14.11
N HIS A 65 -24.35 -4.26 -13.60
CA HIS A 65 -24.52 -2.80 -13.65
C HIS A 65 -24.61 -2.26 -15.09
N LEU A 66 -23.72 -2.74 -15.97
CA LEU A 66 -23.75 -2.37 -17.40
C LEU A 66 -25.08 -2.78 -18.06
N LYS A 67 -25.61 -3.95 -17.70
CA LYS A 67 -26.89 -4.43 -18.20
C LYS A 67 -28.05 -3.61 -17.68
N ASP A 68 -28.10 -3.36 -16.36
CA ASP A 68 -29.23 -2.70 -15.69
C ASP A 68 -29.30 -1.20 -16.02
N VAL A 69 -28.17 -0.51 -16.05
CA VAL A 69 -28.10 0.95 -16.23
C VAL A 69 -28.02 1.35 -17.70
N TYR A 70 -27.29 0.57 -18.47
CA TYR A 70 -26.94 0.93 -19.84
C TYR A 70 -27.48 -0.04 -20.90
N GLY A 71 -28.11 -1.15 -20.51
CA GLY A 71 -28.64 -2.15 -21.43
C GLY A 71 -27.57 -2.95 -22.20
N VAL A 72 -26.29 -2.89 -21.75
CA VAL A 72 -25.18 -3.60 -22.40
C VAL A 72 -24.99 -4.97 -21.77
N ASP A 73 -25.05 -6.01 -22.58
CA ASP A 73 -24.84 -7.40 -22.18
C ASP A 73 -23.35 -7.74 -22.34
N ALA A 74 -22.54 -7.33 -21.36
CA ALA A 74 -21.12 -7.62 -21.28
C ALA A 74 -20.91 -8.80 -20.32
N SER A 75 -20.28 -9.89 -20.77
CA SER A 75 -20.00 -11.02 -19.89
C SER A 75 -18.93 -10.67 -18.84
N ALA A 76 -18.97 -11.38 -17.68
CA ALA A 76 -17.94 -11.21 -16.65
C ALA A 76 -16.53 -11.55 -17.17
N GLU A 77 -16.45 -12.46 -18.15
CA GLU A 77 -15.21 -12.83 -18.82
C GLU A 77 -14.69 -11.67 -19.68
N MET A 78 -15.56 -11.03 -20.46
CA MET A 78 -15.19 -9.85 -21.25
C MET A 78 -14.73 -8.70 -20.35
N ILE A 79 -15.40 -8.44 -19.21
CA ILE A 79 -14.95 -7.47 -18.22
C ILE A 79 -13.56 -7.85 -17.67
N SER A 80 -13.30 -9.14 -17.45
CA SER A 80 -11.97 -9.61 -17.05
C SER A 80 -10.91 -9.30 -18.10
N HIS A 81 -11.18 -9.61 -19.36
CA HIS A 81 -10.25 -9.30 -20.46
C HIS A 81 -10.00 -7.79 -20.62
N MET A 82 -11.03 -6.96 -20.50
CA MET A 82 -10.87 -5.49 -20.50
C MET A 82 -9.91 -5.04 -19.38
N THR A 83 -10.11 -5.58 -18.18
CA THR A 83 -9.27 -5.21 -17.03
C THR A 83 -7.87 -5.84 -17.07
N ASP A 84 -7.67 -6.98 -17.77
CA ASP A 84 -6.37 -7.65 -17.90
C ASP A 84 -5.36 -6.82 -18.70
N ARG A 85 -5.84 -5.95 -19.58
CA ARG A 85 -5.01 -4.99 -20.32
C ARG A 85 -4.25 -4.01 -19.44
N ILE A 86 -4.66 -3.86 -18.18
CA ILE A 86 -3.93 -3.06 -17.19
C ILE A 86 -2.65 -3.76 -16.69
N LEU A 87 -2.55 -5.08 -16.81
CA LEU A 87 -1.40 -5.82 -16.27
C LEU A 87 -0.05 -5.40 -16.86
N PRO A 88 0.11 -5.23 -18.18
CA PRO A 88 1.37 -4.75 -18.76
C PRO A 88 1.74 -3.37 -18.20
N ILE A 89 0.78 -2.45 -18.10
CA ILE A 89 0.97 -1.09 -17.57
C ILE A 89 1.35 -1.14 -16.09
N ALA A 90 0.68 -1.98 -15.30
CA ALA A 90 0.99 -2.18 -13.90
C ALA A 90 2.38 -2.78 -13.69
N LYS A 91 2.80 -3.72 -14.54
CA LYS A 91 4.15 -4.31 -14.53
C LYS A 91 5.23 -3.30 -14.95
N GLU A 92 4.97 -2.47 -15.96
CA GLU A 92 5.85 -1.37 -16.36
C GLU A 92 6.00 -0.36 -15.21
N TRP A 93 4.89 0.06 -14.58
CA TRP A 93 4.92 0.90 -13.40
C TRP A 93 5.73 0.28 -12.26
N GLN A 94 5.54 -1.02 -11.97
CA GLN A 94 6.27 -1.73 -10.93
C GLN A 94 7.78 -1.72 -11.19
N ASN A 95 8.21 -1.83 -12.44
CA ASN A 95 9.61 -1.90 -12.85
C ASN A 95 10.24 -0.56 -13.23
N ARG A 96 9.49 0.56 -13.10
CA ARG A 96 10.00 1.87 -13.47
C ARG A 96 11.23 2.26 -12.64
N PRO A 97 12.14 3.09 -13.17
CA PRO A 97 13.21 3.70 -12.38
C PRO A 97 12.64 4.48 -11.19
N LEU A 98 13.38 4.49 -10.10
CA LEU A 98 13.06 5.24 -8.87
C LEU A 98 14.06 6.38 -8.69
N GLU A 99 13.79 7.28 -7.74
CA GLU A 99 14.75 8.31 -7.35
C GLU A 99 15.98 7.65 -6.71
N ARG A 100 17.12 8.31 -6.85
CA ARG A 100 18.39 7.82 -6.27
C ARG A 100 18.37 7.80 -4.75
N LYS A 101 17.67 8.77 -4.13
CA LYS A 101 17.63 8.93 -2.68
C LYS A 101 16.23 9.23 -2.16
N TYR A 102 15.92 8.66 -1.00
CA TYR A 102 14.67 8.92 -0.28
C TYR A 102 14.95 9.40 1.14
N ALA A 103 14.22 10.45 1.56
CA ALA A 103 14.26 10.93 2.93
C ALA A 103 13.73 9.89 3.91
N ILE A 104 12.56 9.31 3.60
CA ILE A 104 11.91 8.29 4.43
C ILE A 104 11.29 7.24 3.51
N VAL A 105 11.44 5.96 3.87
CA VAL A 105 10.69 4.86 3.24
C VAL A 105 9.89 4.13 4.31
N PHE A 106 8.59 4.03 4.12
CA PHE A 106 7.67 3.24 4.94
C PHE A 106 7.45 1.88 4.28
N MET A 107 7.57 0.81 5.06
CA MET A 107 7.37 -0.56 4.58
C MET A 107 6.40 -1.31 5.49
N ASP A 108 5.40 -1.96 4.91
CA ASP A 108 4.38 -2.73 5.62
C ASP A 108 3.79 -3.79 4.71
N ALA A 109 3.16 -4.83 5.27
CA ALA A 109 2.51 -5.88 4.51
C ALA A 109 1.00 -5.95 4.79
N VAL A 110 0.24 -6.14 3.73
CA VAL A 110 -1.22 -6.31 3.78
C VAL A 110 -1.58 -7.71 3.30
N HIS A 111 -2.43 -8.41 4.03
CA HIS A 111 -2.79 -9.77 3.70
C HIS A 111 -4.12 -9.87 2.95
N PHE A 112 -4.13 -10.71 1.91
CA PHE A 112 -5.29 -11.04 1.09
C PHE A 112 -5.41 -12.55 0.91
N HIS A 113 -6.56 -13.00 0.44
CA HIS A 113 -6.76 -14.40 0.08
C HIS A 113 -6.80 -14.55 -1.43
N VAL A 114 -6.03 -15.52 -1.93
CA VAL A 114 -5.93 -15.84 -3.36
C VAL A 114 -6.17 -17.34 -3.55
N ARG A 115 -6.78 -17.71 -4.67
CA ARG A 115 -6.95 -19.11 -5.04
C ARG A 115 -5.67 -19.61 -5.75
N GLU A 116 -5.09 -20.67 -5.23
CA GLU A 116 -3.90 -21.34 -5.76
C GLU A 116 -4.11 -22.85 -5.63
N ASP A 117 -3.95 -23.60 -6.72
CA ASP A 117 -4.15 -25.06 -6.77
C ASP A 117 -5.47 -25.51 -6.12
N ASN A 118 -6.58 -24.85 -6.49
CA ASN A 118 -7.93 -25.07 -5.93
C ASN A 118 -8.07 -24.84 -4.42
N ARG A 119 -7.08 -24.25 -3.76
CA ARG A 119 -7.12 -23.89 -2.33
C ARG A 119 -7.13 -22.38 -2.16
N THR A 120 -7.69 -21.91 -1.06
CA THR A 120 -7.59 -20.52 -0.66
C THR A 120 -6.37 -20.36 0.23
N VAL A 121 -5.38 -19.59 -0.25
CA VAL A 121 -4.15 -19.29 0.48
C VAL A 121 -4.12 -17.83 0.90
N LYS A 122 -3.49 -17.57 2.03
CA LYS A 122 -3.25 -16.20 2.50
C LYS A 122 -1.93 -15.71 1.92
N LYS A 123 -1.99 -14.65 1.12
CA LYS A 123 -0.82 -13.99 0.51
C LYS A 123 -0.54 -12.68 1.22
N ALA A 124 0.74 -12.34 1.36
CA ALA A 124 1.18 -11.03 1.82
C ALA A 124 1.46 -10.13 0.61
N VAL A 125 0.91 -8.94 0.60
CA VAL A 125 1.29 -7.89 -0.35
C VAL A 125 2.19 -6.91 0.39
N HIS A 126 3.44 -6.90 0.01
CA HIS A 126 4.46 -6.02 0.55
C HIS A 126 4.36 -4.67 -0.14
N VAL A 127 4.26 -3.61 0.62
CA VAL A 127 4.09 -2.23 0.12
C VAL A 127 5.23 -1.38 0.62
N ALA A 128 5.83 -0.60 -0.27
CA ALA A 128 6.81 0.42 0.07
C ALA A 128 6.37 1.78 -0.43
N ILE A 129 6.39 2.80 0.45
CA ILE A 129 6.06 4.19 0.15
C ILE A 129 7.27 5.05 0.48
N GLY A 130 7.77 5.80 -0.50
CA GLY A 130 8.87 6.73 -0.35
C GLY A 130 8.39 8.17 -0.18
N VAL A 131 9.10 8.92 0.67
CA VAL A 131 9.06 10.38 0.71
C VAL A 131 10.36 10.87 0.09
N LYS A 132 10.26 11.53 -1.04
CA LYS A 132 11.40 12.12 -1.77
C LYS A 132 12.02 13.26 -0.97
N LEU A 133 13.23 13.66 -1.31
CA LEU A 133 13.88 14.82 -0.68
C LEU A 133 13.13 16.13 -0.94
N ASN A 134 12.37 16.24 -2.02
CA ASN A 134 11.48 17.38 -2.23
C ASN A 134 10.13 17.32 -1.47
N GLY A 135 9.91 16.32 -0.63
CA GLY A 135 8.72 16.15 0.22
C GLY A 135 7.51 15.50 -0.44
N LYS A 136 7.58 15.18 -1.72
CA LYS A 136 6.52 14.44 -2.41
C LYS A 136 6.56 12.96 -2.04
N ARG A 137 5.39 12.35 -2.00
CA ARG A 137 5.25 10.91 -1.71
C ARG A 137 5.00 10.13 -2.98
N GLU A 138 5.53 8.92 -3.03
CA GLU A 138 5.20 7.96 -4.07
C GLU A 138 5.19 6.51 -3.54
N VAL A 139 4.41 5.65 -4.18
CA VAL A 139 4.45 4.20 -3.93
C VAL A 139 5.60 3.61 -4.74
N LEU A 140 6.61 3.06 -4.08
CA LEU A 140 7.78 2.47 -4.75
C LEU A 140 7.43 1.17 -5.45
N GLY A 141 6.53 0.39 -4.87
CA GLY A 141 6.04 -0.85 -5.44
C GLY A 141 5.09 -1.59 -4.52
N MET A 142 4.48 -2.64 -5.08
CA MET A 142 3.62 -3.59 -4.38
C MET A 142 3.97 -5.00 -4.86
N TRP A 143 4.40 -5.88 -3.94
CA TRP A 143 4.87 -7.22 -4.27
C TRP A 143 3.99 -8.27 -3.61
N VAL A 144 3.37 -9.12 -4.43
CA VAL A 144 2.55 -10.24 -3.95
C VAL A 144 3.46 -11.42 -3.63
N GLY A 145 3.48 -11.86 -2.39
CA GLY A 145 4.29 -12.97 -1.90
C GLY A 145 3.49 -13.98 -1.08
N GLY A 146 4.07 -15.14 -0.82
CA GLY A 146 3.42 -16.19 -0.01
C GLY A 146 3.21 -15.73 1.42
N ASN A 147 4.29 -15.51 2.15
CA ASN A 147 4.28 -15.08 3.55
C ASN A 147 5.16 -13.85 3.74
N GLU A 148 4.84 -13.06 4.75
CA GLU A 148 5.71 -12.00 5.20
C GLU A 148 6.92 -12.59 5.91
N SER A 149 8.12 -12.35 5.36
CA SER A 149 9.39 -12.83 5.92
C SER A 149 10.52 -11.87 5.61
N ALA A 150 11.55 -11.85 6.45
CA ALA A 150 12.76 -11.06 6.23
C ALA A 150 13.44 -11.41 4.90
N LYS A 151 13.43 -12.69 4.50
CA LYS A 151 13.97 -13.15 3.21
C LYS A 151 13.23 -12.53 2.02
N TYR A 152 11.92 -12.46 2.10
CA TYR A 152 11.12 -11.84 1.03
C TYR A 152 11.36 -10.32 0.98
N TRP A 153 11.41 -9.67 2.14
CA TRP A 153 11.76 -8.25 2.22
C TRP A 153 13.16 -7.96 1.67
N LEU A 154 14.12 -8.85 1.89
CA LEU A 154 15.45 -8.73 1.28
C LEU A 154 15.37 -8.71 -0.26
N SER A 155 14.52 -9.55 -0.86
CA SER A 155 14.31 -9.53 -2.32
C SER A 155 13.66 -8.24 -2.80
N VAL A 156 12.67 -7.71 -2.05
CA VAL A 156 12.02 -6.42 -2.32
C VAL A 156 13.03 -5.26 -2.26
N LEU A 157 13.88 -5.23 -1.22
CA LEU A 157 14.90 -4.20 -1.05
C LEU A 157 15.93 -4.22 -2.18
N ASN A 158 16.38 -5.42 -2.60
CA ASN A 158 17.26 -5.56 -3.76
C ASN A 158 16.60 -5.09 -5.06
N GLU A 159 15.32 -5.37 -5.27
CA GLU A 159 14.59 -4.86 -6.44
C GLU A 159 14.51 -3.32 -6.42
N ILE A 160 14.20 -2.73 -5.28
CA ILE A 160 14.21 -1.27 -5.10
C ILE A 160 15.59 -0.70 -5.45
N LYS A 161 16.67 -1.31 -4.97
CA LYS A 161 18.05 -0.92 -5.30
C LYS A 161 18.35 -1.04 -6.79
N ASN A 162 17.96 -2.16 -7.42
CA ASN A 162 18.18 -2.40 -8.85
C ASN A 162 17.39 -1.40 -9.74
N ARG A 163 16.34 -0.78 -9.22
CA ARG A 163 15.57 0.28 -9.88
C ARG A 163 16.16 1.68 -9.69
N GLY A 164 17.35 1.79 -9.13
CA GLY A 164 18.15 3.01 -9.06
C GLY A 164 18.25 3.66 -7.68
N VAL A 165 17.64 3.10 -6.64
CA VAL A 165 17.77 3.65 -5.28
C VAL A 165 19.16 3.36 -4.73
N GLU A 166 19.92 4.39 -4.46
CA GLU A 166 21.27 4.31 -3.93
C GLU A 166 21.29 4.43 -2.41
N ASP A 167 20.43 5.29 -1.85
CA ASP A 167 20.39 5.56 -0.42
C ASP A 167 18.98 5.88 0.11
N ILE A 168 18.76 5.52 1.38
CA ILE A 168 17.55 5.84 2.14
C ILE A 168 17.98 6.37 3.50
N MET A 169 17.55 7.57 3.87
CA MET A 169 17.93 8.17 5.14
C MET A 169 17.30 7.43 6.33
N ILE A 170 15.98 7.27 6.31
CA ILE A 170 15.22 6.60 7.37
C ILE A 170 14.27 5.57 6.78
N VAL A 171 14.29 4.34 7.30
CA VAL A 171 13.33 3.29 6.99
C VAL A 171 12.42 3.07 8.18
N SER A 172 11.11 3.29 8.00
CA SER A 172 10.11 3.07 9.04
C SER A 172 9.37 1.75 8.77
N VAL A 173 9.48 0.80 9.71
CA VAL A 173 8.98 -0.58 9.56
C VAL A 173 8.17 -1.02 10.77
N ASP A 174 7.41 -2.10 10.60
CA ASP A 174 6.83 -2.83 11.71
C ASP A 174 7.87 -3.75 12.39
N GLY A 175 7.41 -4.57 13.31
CA GLY A 175 8.30 -5.35 14.18
C GLY A 175 8.67 -6.73 13.66
N LEU A 176 8.79 -6.97 12.37
CA LEU A 176 9.19 -8.26 11.82
C LEU A 176 10.63 -8.62 12.20
N THR A 177 10.82 -9.82 12.74
CA THR A 177 12.16 -10.32 13.12
C THR A 177 13.06 -10.47 11.88
N GLY A 178 14.31 -9.99 11.98
CA GLY A 178 15.31 -10.05 10.91
C GLY A 178 15.11 -9.00 9.80
N PHE A 179 14.08 -8.15 9.90
CA PHE A 179 13.85 -7.11 8.89
C PHE A 179 14.95 -6.05 8.93
N GLY A 180 15.40 -5.66 10.13
CA GLY A 180 16.52 -4.73 10.28
C GLY A 180 17.80 -5.21 9.59
N ASP A 181 18.14 -6.49 9.75
CA ASP A 181 19.29 -7.10 9.10
C ASP A 181 19.16 -7.09 7.57
N ALA A 182 17.96 -7.37 7.06
CA ALA A 182 17.67 -7.31 5.63
C ALA A 182 17.81 -5.88 5.07
N ILE A 183 17.39 -4.85 5.81
CA ILE A 183 17.54 -3.44 5.42
C ILE A 183 19.03 -3.09 5.37
N HIS A 184 19.80 -3.37 6.42
CA HIS A 184 21.22 -3.02 6.48
C HIS A 184 22.08 -3.79 5.47
N ALA A 185 21.66 -5.01 5.08
CA ALA A 185 22.33 -5.77 4.01
C ALA A 185 22.29 -5.06 2.65
N VAL A 186 21.23 -4.28 2.37
CA VAL A 186 21.04 -3.58 1.08
C VAL A 186 21.35 -2.09 1.18
N PHE A 187 20.92 -1.46 2.26
CA PHE A 187 21.10 -0.03 2.57
C PHE A 187 21.78 0.11 3.95
N PRO A 188 23.11 -0.08 4.02
CA PRO A 188 23.85 -0.17 5.29
C PRO A 188 23.82 1.12 6.12
N GLN A 189 23.62 2.27 5.49
CA GLN A 189 23.58 3.56 6.16
C GLN A 189 22.16 4.00 6.56
N ALA A 190 21.11 3.22 6.23
CA ALA A 190 19.75 3.57 6.56
C ALA A 190 19.51 3.50 8.07
N GLU A 191 18.95 4.56 8.64
CA GLU A 191 18.46 4.54 10.02
C GLU A 191 17.11 3.81 10.09
N ILE A 192 16.97 2.89 11.03
CA ILE A 192 15.74 2.09 11.16
C ILE A 192 14.91 2.63 12.30
N GLN A 193 13.67 3.02 12.02
CA GLN A 193 12.65 3.34 13.01
C GLN A 193 11.59 2.25 13.04
N ARG A 194 11.49 1.54 14.15
CA ARG A 194 10.40 0.60 14.38
C ARG A 194 9.14 1.35 14.80
N CYS A 195 8.01 1.01 14.21
CA CYS A 195 6.73 1.68 14.44
C CYS A 195 6.28 1.57 15.91
N ILE A 196 6.18 2.71 16.58
CA ILE A 196 5.74 2.81 17.98
C ILE A 196 4.28 2.33 18.14
N VAL A 197 3.41 2.63 17.16
CA VAL A 197 2.00 2.22 17.23
C VAL A 197 1.85 0.70 17.16
N HIS A 198 2.63 0.03 16.30
CA HIS A 198 2.66 -1.44 16.25
C HIS A 198 3.22 -2.04 17.54
N GLN A 199 4.26 -1.44 18.10
CA GLN A 199 4.81 -1.86 19.38
C GLN A 199 3.81 -1.74 20.53
N ILE A 200 3.05 -0.63 20.59
CA ILE A 200 1.97 -0.45 21.56
C ILE A 200 0.89 -1.53 21.39
N ARG A 201 0.42 -1.75 20.17
CA ARG A 201 -0.59 -2.76 19.85
C ARG A 201 -0.11 -4.17 20.24
N TYR A 202 1.16 -4.48 19.99
CA TYR A 202 1.75 -5.75 20.41
C TYR A 202 1.72 -5.89 21.93
N SER A 203 2.16 -4.87 22.66
CA SER A 203 2.20 -4.85 24.13
C SER A 203 0.82 -5.08 24.75
N THR A 204 -0.22 -4.45 24.20
CA THR A 204 -1.58 -4.52 24.75
C THR A 204 -2.25 -5.88 24.58
N LYS A 205 -1.77 -6.73 23.66
CA LYS A 205 -2.31 -8.10 23.48
C LYS A 205 -2.18 -8.98 24.73
N PHE A 206 -1.21 -8.70 25.59
CA PHE A 206 -0.90 -9.49 26.76
C PHE A 206 -1.48 -8.89 28.06
N ILE A 207 -2.10 -7.70 27.98
CA ILE A 207 -2.59 -6.96 29.14
C ILE A 207 -4.06 -7.31 29.40
N SER A 208 -4.39 -7.69 30.63
CA SER A 208 -5.79 -7.92 31.01
C SER A 208 -6.60 -6.62 30.91
N TYR A 209 -7.90 -6.75 30.58
CA TYR A 209 -8.79 -5.59 30.38
C TYR A 209 -8.79 -4.60 31.58
N LYS A 210 -8.78 -5.12 32.81
CA LYS A 210 -8.75 -4.31 34.06
C LYS A 210 -7.49 -3.46 34.18
N ASP A 211 -6.36 -3.94 33.67
CA ASP A 211 -5.06 -3.28 33.79
C ASP A 211 -4.71 -2.44 32.56
N LEU A 212 -5.47 -2.59 31.46
CA LEU A 212 -5.16 -1.95 30.17
C LEU A 212 -5.06 -0.43 30.28
N LYS A 213 -6.02 0.21 30.94
CA LYS A 213 -6.04 1.68 31.09
C LYS A 213 -4.86 2.20 31.92
N PRO A 214 -4.56 1.68 33.13
CA PRO A 214 -3.41 2.12 33.91
C PRO A 214 -2.08 1.75 33.23
N PHE A 215 -1.95 0.56 32.64
CA PHE A 215 -0.76 0.20 31.89
C PHE A 215 -0.48 1.16 30.72
N MET A 216 -1.50 1.51 29.96
CA MET A 216 -1.36 2.47 28.84
C MET A 216 -1.03 3.88 29.30
N ALA A 217 -1.46 4.28 30.49
CA ALA A 217 -1.09 5.58 31.07
C ALA A 217 0.41 5.62 31.41
N ASP A 218 0.92 4.55 32.05
CA ASP A 218 2.35 4.44 32.36
C ASP A 218 3.20 4.28 31.10
N LEU A 219 2.79 3.41 30.16
CA LEU A 219 3.49 3.21 28.89
C LEU A 219 3.59 4.50 28.07
N LYS A 220 2.57 5.39 28.18
CA LYS A 220 2.58 6.68 27.50
C LYS A 220 3.76 7.56 27.92
N LEU A 221 4.22 7.47 29.16
CA LEU A 221 5.39 8.21 29.66
C LEU A 221 6.66 7.80 28.92
N VAL A 222 6.77 6.52 28.54
CA VAL A 222 7.91 6.00 27.78
C VAL A 222 7.96 6.62 26.37
N TYR A 223 6.91 6.43 25.58
CA TYR A 223 6.94 6.82 24.16
C TYR A 223 6.59 8.31 23.90
N LYS A 224 6.21 9.07 24.90
CA LYS A 224 5.96 10.52 24.83
C LYS A 224 7.00 11.34 25.55
N ALA A 225 8.07 10.72 26.04
CA ALA A 225 9.16 11.43 26.66
C ALA A 225 9.83 12.42 25.68
N ASP A 226 10.36 13.50 26.22
CA ASP A 226 11.04 14.51 25.41
C ASP A 226 12.44 14.05 24.98
N THR A 227 13.10 13.22 25.79
CA THR A 227 14.43 12.69 25.53
C THR A 227 14.48 11.18 25.71
N GLU A 228 15.50 10.52 25.13
CA GLU A 228 15.72 9.10 25.29
C GLU A 228 15.98 8.71 26.74
N ASP A 229 16.74 9.52 27.51
CA ASP A 229 17.04 9.25 28.90
C ASP A 229 15.76 9.26 29.78
N LEU A 230 14.87 10.22 29.57
CA LEU A 230 13.58 10.25 30.24
C LEU A 230 12.70 9.06 29.85
N ALA A 231 12.76 8.64 28.60
CA ALA A 231 12.03 7.46 28.13
C ALA A 231 12.57 6.16 28.76
N LEU A 232 13.88 6.04 28.93
CA LEU A 232 14.51 4.90 29.62
C LEU A 232 14.14 4.85 31.10
N THR A 233 14.17 5.97 31.78
CA THR A 233 13.70 6.08 33.18
C THR A 233 12.23 5.64 33.30
N ALA A 234 11.37 6.14 32.41
CA ALA A 234 9.96 5.75 32.40
C ALA A 234 9.77 4.25 32.05
N LEU A 235 10.65 3.67 31.25
CA LEU A 235 10.64 2.24 30.95
C LEU A 235 11.07 1.38 32.15
N GLU A 236 12.01 1.87 32.96
CA GLU A 236 12.42 1.25 34.23
C GLU A 236 11.27 1.25 35.25
N ASP A 237 10.59 2.38 35.43
CA ASP A 237 9.40 2.49 36.28
C ASP A 237 8.27 1.55 35.80
N LEU A 238 8.07 1.48 34.49
CA LEU A 238 7.09 0.57 33.88
C LEU A 238 7.44 -0.90 34.16
N GLU A 239 8.73 -1.26 34.07
CA GLU A 239 9.22 -2.60 34.34
C GLU A 239 9.07 -2.95 35.82
N GLU A 240 9.42 -2.06 36.74
CA GLU A 240 9.25 -2.27 38.17
C GLU A 240 7.78 -2.54 38.53
N LYS A 241 6.88 -1.77 37.97
CA LYS A 241 5.43 -1.86 38.26
C LYS A 241 4.76 -3.06 37.60
N TRP A 242 5.10 -3.36 36.34
CA TRP A 242 4.36 -4.31 35.51
C TRP A 242 5.16 -5.53 35.05
N GLY A 243 6.49 -5.51 35.19
CA GLY A 243 7.39 -6.55 34.64
C GLY A 243 7.09 -7.96 35.15
N LYS A 244 6.80 -8.10 36.46
CA LYS A 244 6.43 -9.40 37.05
C LYS A 244 5.12 -9.96 36.50
N LYS A 245 4.18 -9.08 36.19
CA LYS A 245 2.84 -9.47 35.71
C LYS A 245 2.77 -9.64 34.20
N TYR A 246 3.49 -8.81 33.46
CA TYR A 246 3.48 -8.76 31.99
C TYR A 246 4.89 -8.75 31.38
N PRO A 247 5.71 -9.77 31.66
CA PRO A 247 7.11 -9.81 31.25
C PRO A 247 7.29 -9.75 29.72
N ALA A 248 6.38 -10.36 28.96
CA ALA A 248 6.45 -10.35 27.50
C ALA A 248 6.27 -8.95 26.91
N SER A 249 5.37 -8.14 27.50
CA SER A 249 5.14 -6.76 27.06
C SER A 249 6.37 -5.90 27.33
N ILE A 250 6.93 -5.97 28.53
CA ILE A 250 8.11 -5.18 28.93
C ILE A 250 9.35 -5.65 28.14
N GLY A 251 9.59 -6.96 28.09
CA GLY A 251 10.73 -7.53 27.35
C GLY A 251 10.71 -7.14 25.87
N SER A 252 9.53 -6.98 25.26
CA SER A 252 9.43 -6.54 23.87
C SER A 252 9.93 -5.10 23.65
N TRP A 253 9.77 -4.21 24.63
CA TRP A 253 10.33 -2.84 24.58
C TRP A 253 11.83 -2.86 24.78
N ARG A 254 12.34 -3.59 25.77
CA ARG A 254 13.78 -3.72 26.04
C ARG A 254 14.53 -4.29 24.83
N ASN A 255 14.08 -5.43 24.32
CA ASN A 255 14.74 -6.12 23.22
C ASN A 255 14.77 -5.34 21.90
N ASN A 256 13.84 -4.42 21.71
CA ASN A 256 13.72 -3.64 20.48
C ASN A 256 14.10 -2.16 20.68
N TRP A 257 14.61 -1.80 21.86
CA TRP A 257 14.82 -0.40 22.23
C TRP A 257 15.63 0.38 21.19
N THR A 258 16.74 -0.16 20.72
CA THR A 258 17.62 0.49 19.75
C THR A 258 16.88 0.97 18.49
N GLN A 259 15.92 0.18 17.98
CA GLN A 259 15.13 0.53 16.80
C GLN A 259 13.87 1.35 17.16
N LEU A 260 13.36 1.22 18.39
CA LEU A 260 12.23 1.99 18.87
C LEU A 260 12.65 3.42 19.24
N SER A 261 13.83 3.61 19.81
CA SER A 261 14.33 4.91 20.29
C SER A 261 14.94 5.79 19.20
N THR A 262 15.08 5.29 17.98
CA THR A 262 15.71 6.03 16.86
C THR A 262 15.11 7.44 16.68
N TYR A 263 13.81 7.60 16.84
CA TYR A 263 13.14 8.90 16.66
C TYR A 263 13.57 9.97 17.70
N PHE A 264 14.12 9.58 18.87
CA PHE A 264 14.61 10.53 19.87
C PHE A 264 15.84 11.30 19.39
N LYS A 265 16.61 10.76 18.43
CA LYS A 265 17.75 11.44 17.80
C LYS A 265 17.33 12.72 17.05
N TYR A 266 16.07 12.83 16.64
CA TYR A 266 15.61 13.84 15.71
C TYR A 266 14.73 14.91 16.38
N PRO A 267 14.66 16.12 15.82
CA PRO A 267 13.74 17.17 16.25
C PRO A 267 12.29 16.80 15.93
N SER A 268 11.35 17.60 16.49
CA SER A 268 9.91 17.33 16.47
C SER A 268 9.33 17.14 15.06
N GLU A 269 9.87 17.81 14.08
CA GLU A 269 9.43 17.79 12.68
C GLU A 269 9.65 16.40 12.06
N ILE A 270 10.86 15.87 12.19
CA ILE A 270 11.20 14.52 11.71
C ILE A 270 10.50 13.47 12.59
N ARG A 271 10.49 13.65 13.93
CA ARG A 271 9.81 12.71 14.84
C ARG A 271 8.36 12.47 14.43
N LYS A 272 7.59 13.53 14.15
CA LYS A 272 6.18 13.43 13.75
C LYS A 272 5.98 12.56 12.50
N LEU A 273 6.94 12.58 11.58
CA LEU A 273 6.87 11.82 10.33
C LEU A 273 7.15 10.33 10.54
N ILE A 274 8.16 9.99 11.37
CA ILE A 274 8.64 8.61 11.52
C ILE A 274 8.07 7.88 12.73
N TYR A 275 7.53 8.60 13.71
CA TYR A 275 6.93 8.05 14.93
C TYR A 275 5.85 6.99 14.66
N THR A 276 5.11 7.15 13.57
CA THR A 276 4.05 6.25 13.19
C THR A 276 4.13 5.90 11.72
N THR A 277 3.69 4.70 11.37
CA THR A 277 3.47 4.29 9.99
C THR A 277 2.11 4.74 9.44
N ASN A 278 1.53 5.83 9.98
CA ASN A 278 0.20 6.31 9.59
C ASN A 278 0.04 6.54 8.08
N SER A 279 1.11 6.95 7.40
CA SER A 279 1.11 7.16 5.96
C SER A 279 0.81 5.86 5.22
N ILE A 280 1.53 4.79 5.54
CA ILE A 280 1.32 3.47 4.92
C ILE A 280 0.08 2.77 5.46
N GLU A 281 -0.24 2.92 6.77
CA GLU A 281 -1.49 2.36 7.35
C GLU A 281 -2.73 2.96 6.67
N ASN A 282 -2.75 4.28 6.41
CA ASN A 282 -3.84 4.93 5.70
C ASN A 282 -3.96 4.42 4.26
N PHE A 283 -2.84 4.28 3.57
CA PHE A 283 -2.80 3.71 2.23
C PHE A 283 -3.33 2.26 2.23
N ASN A 284 -2.83 1.41 3.13
CA ASN A 284 -3.28 0.04 3.30
C ASN A 284 -4.78 -0.05 3.62
N ARG A 285 -5.31 0.89 4.40
CA ARG A 285 -6.76 1.00 4.67
C ARG A 285 -7.54 1.31 3.39
N GLN A 286 -7.03 2.15 2.51
CA GLN A 286 -7.67 2.43 1.22
C GLN A 286 -7.66 1.19 0.32
N LEU A 287 -6.55 0.47 0.24
CA LEU A 287 -6.48 -0.82 -0.47
C LEU A 287 -7.50 -1.82 0.07
N ARG A 288 -7.58 -1.97 1.41
CA ARG A 288 -8.57 -2.86 2.05
C ARG A 288 -10.02 -2.43 1.79
N LYS A 289 -10.30 -1.13 1.71
CA LYS A 289 -11.64 -0.62 1.39
C LYS A 289 -12.12 -1.09 0.03
N VAL A 290 -11.26 -1.02 -0.98
CA VAL A 290 -11.56 -1.44 -2.36
C VAL A 290 -11.68 -2.96 -2.47
N THR A 291 -10.87 -3.70 -1.71
CA THR A 291 -10.87 -5.17 -1.75
C THR A 291 -11.90 -5.82 -0.83
N LYS A 292 -12.64 -5.03 -0.01
CA LYS A 292 -13.61 -5.54 0.97
C LYS A 292 -14.72 -6.38 0.36
N SER A 293 -15.16 -6.04 -0.84
CA SER A 293 -16.19 -6.78 -1.60
C SER A 293 -15.66 -8.09 -2.21
N LYS A 294 -14.33 -8.23 -2.34
CA LYS A 294 -13.67 -9.43 -2.86
C LYS A 294 -12.90 -10.13 -1.75
N THR A 295 -13.51 -11.13 -1.16
CA THR A 295 -12.89 -11.91 -0.09
C THR A 295 -11.77 -12.82 -0.59
N ILE A 296 -11.86 -13.29 -1.83
CA ILE A 296 -10.88 -14.19 -2.47
C ILE A 296 -10.63 -13.75 -3.91
N PHE A 297 -9.37 -13.61 -4.28
CA PHE A 297 -8.96 -13.33 -5.66
C PHE A 297 -8.67 -14.64 -6.42
N PRO A 298 -9.02 -14.70 -7.72
CA PRO A 298 -8.79 -15.92 -8.51
C PRO A 298 -7.29 -16.20 -8.76
N THR A 299 -6.46 -15.16 -8.89
CA THR A 299 -5.01 -15.24 -9.14
C THR A 299 -4.26 -14.08 -8.50
N ASP A 300 -2.94 -14.21 -8.37
CA ASP A 300 -2.05 -13.11 -7.93
C ASP A 300 -2.13 -11.89 -8.89
N ASP A 301 -2.22 -12.13 -10.21
CA ASP A 301 -2.37 -11.08 -11.21
C ASP A 301 -3.70 -10.32 -11.05
N ALA A 302 -4.80 -11.02 -10.74
CA ALA A 302 -6.09 -10.39 -10.47
C ALA A 302 -6.05 -9.51 -9.19
N LEU A 303 -5.33 -9.96 -8.17
CA LEU A 303 -5.06 -9.17 -6.97
C LEU A 303 -4.20 -7.95 -7.32
N PHE A 304 -3.06 -8.14 -7.98
CA PHE A 304 -2.13 -7.07 -8.34
C PHE A 304 -2.78 -5.98 -9.19
N LYS A 305 -3.54 -6.39 -10.22
CA LYS A 305 -4.32 -5.49 -11.08
C LYS A 305 -5.27 -4.60 -10.28
N MET A 306 -6.03 -5.18 -9.37
CA MET A 306 -6.95 -4.40 -8.53
C MET A 306 -6.20 -3.46 -7.59
N LEU A 307 -5.13 -3.91 -6.98
CA LEU A 307 -4.32 -3.08 -6.09
C LEU A 307 -3.66 -1.93 -6.84
N TYR A 308 -3.18 -2.17 -8.06
CA TYR A 308 -2.63 -1.12 -8.91
C TYR A 308 -3.64 -0.01 -9.20
N LEU A 309 -4.86 -0.37 -9.62
CA LEU A 309 -5.91 0.61 -9.87
C LEU A 309 -6.34 1.35 -8.60
N ALA A 310 -6.45 0.64 -7.49
CA ALA A 310 -6.76 1.23 -6.18
C ALA A 310 -5.66 2.20 -5.73
N MET A 311 -4.39 1.85 -5.96
CA MET A 311 -3.23 2.70 -5.70
C MET A 311 -3.28 3.96 -6.55
N MET A 312 -3.55 3.84 -7.86
CA MET A 312 -3.67 4.98 -8.78
C MET A 312 -4.75 5.97 -8.32
N ASP A 313 -5.89 5.47 -7.84
CA ASP A 313 -6.96 6.33 -7.32
C ASP A 313 -6.59 6.97 -5.97
N ALA A 314 -5.98 6.20 -5.07
CA ALA A 314 -5.55 6.69 -3.77
C ALA A 314 -4.47 7.79 -3.86
N THR A 315 -3.53 7.62 -4.80
CA THR A 315 -2.38 8.54 -4.97
C THR A 315 -2.71 9.81 -5.74
N LYS A 316 -3.84 9.88 -6.44
CA LYS A 316 -4.34 11.14 -7.04
C LYS A 316 -4.41 12.30 -6.05
N LYS A 317 -4.62 12.00 -4.77
CA LYS A 317 -4.69 12.98 -3.68
C LYS A 317 -3.32 13.37 -3.11
N TRP A 318 -2.24 12.76 -3.57
CA TRP A 318 -0.89 13.04 -3.09
C TRP A 318 -0.23 14.17 -3.90
N THR A 319 -0.93 15.29 -4.03
CA THR A 319 -0.50 16.42 -4.87
C THR A 319 0.41 17.42 -4.13
N GLY A 320 0.45 17.35 -2.79
CA GLY A 320 1.22 18.26 -1.94
C GLY A 320 2.47 17.63 -1.34
N LYS A 321 3.36 18.50 -0.88
CA LYS A 321 4.48 18.11 -0.01
C LYS A 321 3.96 17.74 1.38
N ALA A 322 4.75 17.03 2.18
CA ALA A 322 4.48 16.85 3.59
C ALA A 322 4.44 18.24 4.29
N TRP A 323 3.66 18.35 5.37
CA TRP A 323 3.52 19.60 6.13
C TRP A 323 4.89 20.08 6.63
N ASP A 324 5.15 21.39 6.55
CA ASP A 324 6.41 22.04 6.94
C ASP A 324 7.67 21.38 6.36
N TRP A 325 7.59 20.93 5.12
CA TRP A 325 8.68 20.16 4.50
C TRP A 325 9.99 20.94 4.39
N GLY A 326 9.97 22.26 4.19
CA GLY A 326 11.19 23.06 4.15
C GLY A 326 11.99 22.91 5.44
N LEU A 327 11.36 23.11 6.59
CA LEU A 327 11.99 22.94 7.89
C LEU A 327 12.45 21.47 8.13
N THR A 328 11.64 20.51 7.72
CA THR A 328 12.01 19.09 7.80
C THR A 328 13.25 18.79 6.97
N LEU A 329 13.33 19.30 5.75
CA LEU A 329 14.49 19.11 4.87
C LEU A 329 15.76 19.74 5.45
N ASP A 330 15.67 20.96 5.97
CA ASP A 330 16.80 21.62 6.64
C ASP A 330 17.35 20.76 7.78
N GLN A 331 16.44 20.18 8.59
CA GLN A 331 16.84 19.28 9.67
C GLN A 331 17.47 17.98 9.14
N LEU A 332 16.90 17.40 8.07
CA LEU A 332 17.48 16.22 7.44
C LEU A 332 18.88 16.50 6.90
N CYS A 333 19.11 17.66 6.28
CA CYS A 333 20.44 18.08 5.81
C CYS A 333 21.45 18.23 6.97
N ILE A 334 20.99 18.71 8.14
CA ILE A 334 21.87 18.79 9.33
C ILE A 334 22.26 17.38 9.82
N TYR A 335 21.31 16.45 9.90
CA TYR A 335 21.55 15.11 10.46
C TYR A 335 22.24 14.15 9.48
N PHE A 336 21.95 14.25 8.20
CA PHE A 336 22.49 13.35 7.18
C PHE A 336 23.58 13.99 6.30
N GLY A 337 23.84 15.29 6.48
CA GLY A 337 25.01 16.01 5.96
C GLY A 337 25.38 15.62 4.54
N ASP A 338 26.56 15.04 4.38
CA ASP A 338 27.15 14.68 3.08
C ASP A 338 26.34 13.66 2.25
N ARG A 339 25.32 13.01 2.85
CA ARG A 339 24.44 12.07 2.15
C ARG A 339 23.36 12.76 1.32
N ILE A 340 23.06 14.04 1.62
CA ILE A 340 22.05 14.85 0.91
C ILE A 340 22.77 16.00 0.22
N GLN A 341 22.83 15.95 -1.12
CA GLN A 341 23.45 17.00 -1.93
C GLN A 341 22.36 17.91 -2.53
N PRO A 342 22.69 19.16 -2.88
CA PRO A 342 21.73 20.08 -3.50
C PRO A 342 21.02 19.49 -4.74
N GLU A 343 21.76 18.73 -5.56
CA GLU A 343 21.25 18.07 -6.76
C GLU A 343 20.22 16.97 -6.48
N ASP A 344 20.14 16.46 -5.24
CA ASP A 344 19.18 15.43 -4.84
C ASP A 344 17.77 16.02 -4.50
N ILE A 345 17.65 17.36 -4.40
CA ILE A 345 16.46 18.04 -3.86
C ILE A 345 15.49 18.50 -4.97
N ASP A 346 15.92 18.60 -6.23
CA ASP A 346 15.15 19.11 -7.38
C ASP A 346 13.96 18.24 -7.86
#